data_0009b948c209e9e2c29a90fe4e385401
#
_entry.id   0009b948c209e9e2c29a90fe4e385401
#
_cell.length_a   1.000
_cell.length_b   1.000
_cell.length_c   1.000
_cell.angle_alpha   90.00
_cell.angle_beta   90.00
_cell.angle_gamma   90.00
#
_symmetry.space_group_name_H-M   'P 1'
#
loop_
_entity.id
_entity.type
_entity.pdbx_description
1 polymer ?
#
loop_
_entity_poly.entity_id
_entity_poly.type
_entity_poly.pdbx_seq_one_letter_code
_entity_poly.pdbx_strand_id
1 'polypeptide(L)'
;MEYSEQLVQQVWEKARVNSEVEMNQWREDECGAWIARQHYRDTVSNFGWTIINVSVGGPDILENLRPFHHRNSYSIADRHAQCHVTADRTDLPPFEHSSEPRNRDV
;
A
#
# COMPACT_ATOMS: atom_id res chain seq x y z
N MET A 1 -1.33 -14.34 -13.15
CA MET A 1 -0.80 -15.35 -12.22
C MET A 1 -1.02 -14.90 -10.78
N GLU A 2 -1.52 -15.80 -9.96
CA GLU A 2 -1.74 -15.46 -8.56
C GLU A 2 -0.52 -15.78 -7.71
N TYR A 3 -0.26 -14.92 -6.73
CA TYR A 3 0.80 -15.15 -5.75
C TYR A 3 0.28 -16.06 -4.64
N SER A 4 1.18 -16.82 -4.02
CA SER A 4 0.82 -17.63 -2.86
C SER A 4 0.43 -16.74 -1.68
N GLU A 5 -0.40 -17.28 -0.76
CA GLU A 5 -0.77 -16.57 0.46
C GLU A 5 0.47 -16.16 1.27
N GLN A 6 1.47 -17.02 1.31
CA GLN A 6 2.71 -16.71 2.03
C GLN A 6 3.42 -15.51 1.41
N LEU A 7 3.52 -15.45 0.10
CA LEU A 7 4.17 -14.33 -0.59
C LEU A 7 3.37 -13.05 -0.43
N VAL A 8 2.03 -13.12 -0.52
CA VAL A 8 1.16 -11.97 -0.29
C VAL A 8 1.40 -11.40 1.11
N GLN A 9 1.48 -12.26 2.12
CA GLN A 9 1.74 -11.83 3.49
C GLN A 9 3.12 -11.20 3.63
N GLN A 10 4.13 -11.77 2.99
CA GLN A 10 5.48 -11.21 3.03
C GLN A 10 5.57 -9.84 2.36
N VAL A 11 4.84 -9.63 1.26
CA VAL A 11 4.78 -8.32 0.61
C VAL A 11 4.03 -7.33 1.48
N TRP A 12 2.92 -7.75 2.09
CA TRP A 12 2.17 -6.93 3.06
C TRP A 12 3.10 -6.40 4.15
N GLU A 13 3.98 -7.25 4.66
CA GLU A 13 4.89 -6.89 5.75
C GLU A 13 5.95 -5.86 5.34
N LYS A 14 6.09 -5.57 4.05
CA LYS A 14 6.96 -4.48 3.56
C LYS A 14 6.29 -3.11 3.62
N ALA A 15 4.98 -3.06 3.80
CA ALA A 15 4.25 -1.80 3.93
C ALA A 15 4.57 -1.12 5.28
N ARG A 16 4.39 0.20 5.31
CA ARG A 16 4.69 0.98 6.53
C ARG A 16 3.72 0.67 7.65
N VAL A 17 4.26 0.50 8.84
CA VAL A 17 3.47 0.33 10.05
C VAL A 17 3.17 1.70 10.66
N ASN A 18 1.92 1.90 11.06
CA ASN A 18 1.51 3.07 11.83
C ASN A 18 1.09 2.58 13.22
N SER A 19 1.71 3.10 14.28
CA SER A 19 1.50 2.63 15.65
C SER A 19 0.10 2.89 16.20
N GLU A 20 -0.69 3.73 15.53
CA GLU A 20 -2.03 4.08 15.98
C GLU A 20 -3.09 3.04 15.57
N VAL A 21 -2.73 2.09 14.70
CA VAL A 21 -3.66 1.10 14.18
C VAL A 21 -3.03 -0.30 14.21
N GLU A 22 -3.89 -1.31 14.11
CA GLU A 22 -3.44 -2.71 14.12
C GLU A 22 -2.70 -3.05 12.83
N MET A 23 -1.41 -3.36 12.93
CA MET A 23 -0.53 -3.59 11.78
C MET A 23 -0.89 -4.82 10.95
N ASN A 24 -1.66 -5.76 11.49
CA ASN A 24 -2.11 -6.91 10.74
C ASN A 24 -3.35 -6.63 9.92
N GLN A 25 -3.98 -5.48 10.12
CA GLN A 25 -5.17 -5.04 9.40
C GLN A 25 -4.92 -3.82 8.54
N TRP A 26 -4.08 -2.89 9.01
CA TRP A 26 -3.87 -1.60 8.37
C TRP A 26 -2.39 -1.28 8.27
N ARG A 27 -1.97 -0.90 7.05
CA ARG A 27 -0.64 -0.36 6.80
C ARG A 27 -0.74 0.74 5.76
N GLU A 28 0.37 1.40 5.49
CA GLU A 28 0.46 2.44 4.46
C GLU A 28 1.42 2.00 3.37
N ASP A 29 1.09 2.30 2.11
CA ASP A 29 2.00 2.04 1.00
C ASP A 29 3.05 3.14 0.89
N GLU A 30 3.89 3.09 -0.16
CA GLU A 30 4.95 4.10 -0.36
C GLU A 30 4.41 5.51 -0.56
N CYS A 31 3.19 5.63 -1.04
CA CYS A 31 2.52 6.92 -1.23
C CYS A 31 1.86 7.43 0.03
N GLY A 32 1.92 6.67 1.11
CA GLY A 32 1.25 7.00 2.36
C GLY A 32 -0.23 6.65 2.37
N ALA A 33 -0.73 5.96 1.35
CA ALA A 33 -2.13 5.57 1.29
C ALA A 33 -2.41 4.40 2.23
N TRP A 34 -3.54 4.47 2.92
CA TRP A 34 -3.99 3.36 3.76
C TRP A 34 -4.41 2.18 2.90
N ILE A 35 -3.95 1.01 3.26
CA ILE A 35 -4.34 -0.27 2.65
C ILE A 35 -4.78 -1.23 3.76
N ALA A 36 -5.76 -2.08 3.46
CA ALA A 36 -6.28 -3.06 4.41
C ALA A 36 -5.89 -4.46 3.96
N ARG A 37 -5.33 -5.26 4.86
CA ARG A 37 -4.80 -6.59 4.52
C ARG A 37 -5.84 -7.46 3.80
N GLN A 38 -7.08 -7.44 4.26
CA GLN A 38 -8.15 -8.29 3.71
C GLN A 38 -8.68 -7.80 2.36
N HIS A 39 -8.27 -6.61 1.92
CA HIS A 39 -8.70 -6.04 0.63
C HIS A 39 -7.67 -6.21 -0.47
N TYR A 40 -6.87 -7.26 -0.39
CA TYR A 40 -5.92 -7.60 -1.44
C TYR A 40 -6.66 -7.86 -2.76
N ARG A 41 -6.23 -7.18 -3.83
CA ARG A 41 -6.82 -7.25 -5.18
C ARG A 41 -8.27 -6.76 -5.26
N ASP A 42 -8.72 -6.02 -4.27
CA ASP A 42 -10.05 -5.42 -4.27
C ASP A 42 -9.95 -4.01 -4.88
N THR A 43 -10.53 -3.82 -6.06
CA THR A 43 -10.48 -2.55 -6.77
C THR A 43 -11.70 -1.67 -6.50
N VAL A 44 -12.63 -2.13 -5.69
CA VAL A 44 -13.83 -1.37 -5.29
C VAL A 44 -13.62 -0.67 -3.96
N SER A 45 -12.87 -1.30 -3.06
CA SER A 45 -12.60 -0.73 -1.73
C SER A 45 -11.65 0.47 -1.81
N ASN A 46 -11.90 1.48 -0.98
CA ASN A 46 -10.97 2.61 -0.81
C ASN A 46 -9.64 2.19 -0.19
N PHE A 47 -9.52 0.95 0.26
CA PHE A 47 -8.34 0.41 0.93
C PHE A 47 -7.79 -0.83 0.22
N GLY A 48 -8.27 -1.08 -0.99
CA GLY A 48 -7.77 -2.18 -1.81
C GLY A 48 -6.32 -1.97 -2.21
N TRP A 49 -5.57 -3.05 -2.32
CA TRP A 49 -4.16 -2.99 -2.66
C TRP A 49 -3.75 -4.13 -3.56
N THR A 50 -2.61 -3.98 -4.17
CA THR A 50 -2.06 -4.97 -5.08
C THR A 50 -0.54 -5.05 -4.93
N ILE A 51 0.05 -6.04 -5.56
CA ILE A 51 1.49 -6.23 -5.58
C ILE A 51 2.02 -5.76 -6.93
N ILE A 52 3.06 -4.93 -6.91
CA ILE A 52 3.72 -4.43 -8.12
C ILE A 52 5.17 -4.89 -8.12
N ASN A 53 5.61 -5.44 -9.25
CA ASN A 53 7.01 -5.76 -9.48
C ASN A 53 7.70 -4.48 -9.98
N VAL A 54 8.64 -3.96 -9.19
CA VAL A 54 9.33 -2.70 -9.50
C VAL A 54 10.67 -2.91 -10.21
N SER A 55 11.00 -4.15 -10.53
CA SER A 55 12.23 -4.49 -11.24
C SER A 55 11.99 -4.57 -12.74
N VAL A 56 12.88 -3.98 -13.52
CA VAL A 56 12.80 -4.02 -14.99
C VAL A 56 13.05 -5.45 -15.45
N GLY A 57 11.98 -6.13 -15.91
CA GLY A 57 12.09 -7.50 -16.42
C GLY A 57 12.51 -8.52 -15.38
N GLY A 58 12.51 -8.15 -14.10
CA GLY A 58 12.93 -9.06 -13.03
C GLY A 58 11.86 -10.08 -12.66
N PRO A 59 12.26 -11.18 -12.03
CA PRO A 59 11.32 -12.21 -11.62
C PRO A 59 10.43 -11.74 -10.46
N ASP A 60 9.31 -12.43 -10.26
CA ASP A 60 8.36 -12.15 -9.17
C ASP A 60 8.88 -12.77 -7.87
N ILE A 61 9.96 -12.21 -7.36
CA ILE A 61 10.53 -12.58 -6.05
C ILE A 61 10.33 -11.43 -5.07
N LEU A 62 10.36 -11.74 -3.78
CA LEU A 62 10.03 -10.78 -2.73
C LEU A 62 10.81 -9.45 -2.85
N GLU A 63 12.09 -9.51 -3.21
CA GLU A 63 12.92 -8.32 -3.36
C GLU A 63 12.39 -7.35 -4.41
N ASN A 64 11.69 -7.86 -5.41
CA ASN A 64 11.20 -7.05 -6.53
C ASN A 64 9.75 -6.62 -6.37
N LEU A 65 9.08 -7.06 -5.32
CA LEU A 65 7.65 -6.86 -5.14
C LEU A 65 7.38 -5.86 -4.03
N ARG A 66 6.43 -4.95 -4.25
CA ARG A 66 6.00 -3.96 -3.26
C ARG A 66 4.49 -3.84 -3.22
N PRO A 67 3.93 -3.56 -2.03
CA PRO A 67 2.49 -3.34 -1.93
C PRO A 67 2.14 -1.90 -2.30
N PHE A 68 1.06 -1.74 -3.08
CA PHE A 68 0.54 -0.42 -3.45
C PHE A 68 -0.98 -0.43 -3.38
N HIS A 69 -1.55 0.71 -2.96
CA HIS A 69 -2.98 0.94 -3.13
C HIS A 69 -3.35 0.73 -4.60
N HIS A 70 -4.53 0.19 -4.89
CA HIS A 70 -4.88 -0.18 -6.26
C HIS A 70 -4.92 1.00 -7.24
N ARG A 71 -5.01 2.23 -6.74
CA ARG A 71 -4.97 3.44 -7.56
C ARG A 71 -3.57 4.05 -7.66
N ASN A 72 -2.62 3.55 -6.91
CA ASN A 72 -1.23 3.98 -6.99
C ASN A 72 -0.43 3.02 -7.86
N SER A 73 0.70 3.46 -8.37
CA SER A 73 1.54 2.63 -9.22
C SER A 73 3.01 3.01 -9.05
N TYR A 74 3.87 2.37 -9.83
CA TYR A 74 5.30 2.62 -9.81
C TYR A 74 5.80 2.84 -11.23
N SER A 75 6.53 3.93 -11.44
CA SER A 75 7.16 4.19 -12.72
C SER A 75 8.55 3.54 -12.74
N ILE A 76 8.69 2.48 -13.53
CA ILE A 76 9.97 1.80 -13.66
C ILE A 76 11.00 2.72 -14.32
N ALA A 77 10.58 3.49 -15.32
CA ALA A 77 11.46 4.41 -16.04
C ALA A 77 12.01 5.49 -15.12
N ASP A 78 11.19 6.05 -14.26
CA ASP A 78 11.56 7.14 -13.35
C ASP A 78 12.04 6.63 -11.99
N ARG A 79 11.86 5.35 -11.72
CA ARG A 79 12.26 4.69 -10.48
C ARG A 79 11.64 5.30 -9.22
N HIS A 80 10.38 5.68 -9.31
CA HIS A 80 9.66 6.18 -8.14
C HIS A 80 8.17 5.85 -8.24
N ALA A 81 7.51 5.91 -7.08
CA ALA A 81 6.07 5.70 -7.00
C ALA A 81 5.31 6.83 -7.70
N GLN A 82 4.21 6.46 -8.36
CA GLN A 82 3.24 7.40 -8.92
C GLN A 82 2.01 7.39 -8.03
N CYS A 83 1.83 8.47 -7.29
CA CYS A 83 0.83 8.54 -6.23
C CYS A 83 -0.40 9.29 -6.69
N HIS A 84 -1.55 8.62 -6.65
CA HIS A 84 -2.85 9.22 -6.92
C HIS A 84 -3.71 9.28 -5.67
N VAL A 85 -3.37 8.49 -4.65
CA VAL A 85 -4.09 8.39 -3.38
C VAL A 85 -3.09 8.43 -2.24
N THR A 86 -3.43 9.13 -1.17
CA THR A 86 -2.65 9.18 0.06
C THR A 86 -3.60 9.23 1.27
N ALA A 87 -3.06 9.09 2.47
CA ALA A 87 -3.88 9.20 3.68
C ALA A 87 -4.49 10.60 3.80
N ASP A 88 -5.75 10.63 4.21
CA ASP A 88 -6.46 11.87 4.49
C ASP A 88 -6.22 12.25 5.95
N ARG A 89 -5.45 13.30 6.16
CA ARG A 89 -5.15 13.85 7.48
C ARG A 89 -5.80 15.21 7.71
N THR A 90 -6.79 15.54 6.88
CA THR A 90 -7.55 16.78 7.02
C THR A 90 -8.22 16.83 8.38
N ASP A 91 -8.18 17.98 9.02
CA ASP A 91 -8.80 18.22 10.33
C ASP A 91 -8.11 17.51 11.50
N LEU A 92 -6.94 16.93 11.29
CA LEU A 92 -6.17 16.33 12.38
C LEU A 92 -5.08 17.28 12.83
N PRO A 93 -4.87 17.47 14.15
CA PRO A 93 -3.71 18.20 14.65
C PRO A 93 -2.42 17.51 14.20
N PRO A 94 -1.32 18.28 14.03
CA PRO A 94 -0.06 17.70 13.56
C PRO A 94 0.49 16.55 14.41
N PHE A 95 0.12 16.52 15.69
CA PHE A 95 0.61 15.52 16.65
C PHE A 95 -0.38 14.38 16.89
N GLU A 96 -1.54 14.40 16.25
CA GLU A 96 -2.53 13.34 16.41
C GLU A 96 -2.67 12.55 15.12
N HIS A 97 -2.91 11.25 15.26
CA HIS A 97 -3.22 10.36 14.14
C HIS A 97 -4.65 9.86 14.30
N SER A 98 -5.34 9.70 13.20
CA SER A 98 -6.67 9.13 13.22
C SER A 98 -6.58 7.62 13.48
N SER A 99 -7.44 7.12 14.40
CA SER A 99 -7.63 5.68 14.55
C SER A 99 -8.53 5.12 13.45
N GLU A 100 -9.11 5.99 12.62
CA GLU A 100 -9.95 5.61 11.48
C GLU A 100 -9.22 5.94 10.19
N PRO A 101 -8.64 4.94 9.51
CA PRO A 101 -7.98 5.18 8.23
C PRO A 101 -8.91 5.80 7.20
N ARG A 102 -8.44 6.85 6.52
CA ARG A 102 -9.13 7.49 5.41
C ARG A 102 -8.12 7.87 4.35
N ASN A 103 -8.51 7.69 3.09
CA ASN A 103 -7.69 8.09 1.95
C ASN A 103 -8.32 9.26 1.22
N ARG A 104 -7.49 10.03 0.52
CA ARG A 104 -7.94 11.09 -0.37
C ARG A 104 -7.10 11.08 -1.65
N ASP A 105 -7.62 11.71 -2.68
CA ASP A 105 -6.85 11.92 -3.91
C ASP A 105 -5.73 12.93 -3.65
N VAL A 106 -4.61 12.67 -4.30
CA VAL A 106 -3.45 13.56 -4.24
C VAL A 106 -3.71 14.82 -5.09
#